data_245a6e6fd40677175f001b406c373ae0
#
_entry.id   245a6e6fd40677175f001b406c373ae0
#
_cell.length_a   1.000
_cell.length_b   1.000
_cell.length_c   1.000
_cell.angle_alpha   90.00
_cell.angle_beta   90.00
_cell.angle_gamma   90.00
#
_symmetry.space_group_name_H-M   'P 1'
#
loop_
_entity.id
_entity.type
_entity.pdbx_description
1 polymer ?
#
loop_
_entity_poly.entity_id
_entity_poly.type
_entity_poly.pdbx_seq_one_letter_code
_entity_poly.pdbx_strand_id
1 'polypeptide(L)'
;MVAAYHLIWTAYGHWLPNDPRGSTSLEVHCAKIAPLGDLHYGRKCFQPAGRVIREFYEAARGVLKYELRTFTPADVSTIACGFTEVVKQRTYTCYACAIMPDHVHLVLRKHHDQAEQMIENFQDASRTALQNDSRGEHPVWGGPGWKVFLNTRDDISRTIHYVEQNPVKMRKPVQA
;
A
#
# COMPACT_ATOMS: atom_id res chain seq x y z
N MET A 1 -11.54 -22.22 -5.24
CA MET A 1 -10.54 -22.37 -4.12
C MET A 1 -9.49 -21.29 -4.31
N VAL A 2 -9.11 -20.58 -3.23
CA VAL A 2 -8.08 -19.51 -3.32
C VAL A 2 -6.74 -20.11 -3.74
N ALA A 3 -6.15 -19.59 -4.81
CA ALA A 3 -4.87 -20.04 -5.34
C ALA A 3 -3.72 -19.05 -5.04
N ALA A 4 -4.04 -17.75 -4.97
CA ALA A 4 -3.09 -16.70 -4.65
C ALA A 4 -3.80 -15.51 -3.96
N TYR A 5 -3.00 -14.57 -3.49
CA TYR A 5 -3.43 -13.32 -2.89
C TYR A 5 -2.80 -12.14 -3.63
N HIS A 6 -3.57 -11.09 -3.85
CA HIS A 6 -3.05 -9.77 -4.14
C HIS A 6 -3.12 -8.94 -2.86
N LEU A 7 -1.98 -8.65 -2.29
CA LEU A 7 -1.81 -7.91 -1.04
C LEU A 7 -1.42 -6.46 -1.36
N ILE A 8 -2.06 -5.53 -0.68
CA ILE A 8 -1.89 -4.09 -0.93
C ILE A 8 -1.86 -3.38 0.43
N TRP A 9 -0.90 -2.50 0.62
CA TRP A 9 -0.89 -1.60 1.77
C TRP A 9 -0.20 -0.29 1.43
N THR A 10 -0.43 0.73 2.23
CA THR A 10 -0.01 2.09 1.95
C THR A 10 1.03 2.58 2.95
N ALA A 11 1.87 3.50 2.52
CA ALA A 11 2.72 4.25 3.41
C ALA A 11 1.86 5.15 4.34
N TYR A 12 2.42 5.53 5.48
CA TYR A 12 1.72 6.34 6.47
C TYR A 12 1.13 7.63 5.88
N GLY A 13 -0.11 7.89 6.22
CA GLY A 13 -0.86 9.08 5.82
C GLY A 13 -1.48 9.01 4.43
N HIS A 14 -1.18 7.99 3.62
CA HIS A 14 -1.80 7.78 2.32
C HIS A 14 -3.05 6.89 2.42
N TRP A 15 -4.00 7.13 1.52
CA TRP A 15 -5.27 6.37 1.46
C TRP A 15 -5.99 6.33 2.81
N LEU A 16 -6.17 7.51 3.39
CA LEU A 16 -6.92 7.69 4.64
C LEU A 16 -8.35 7.15 4.50
N PRO A 17 -9.02 6.76 5.59
CA PRO A 17 -10.37 6.20 5.55
C PRO A 17 -11.38 7.02 4.73
N ASN A 18 -11.27 8.34 4.79
CA ASN A 18 -12.11 9.30 4.09
C ASN A 18 -11.43 9.91 2.84
N ASP A 19 -10.48 9.20 2.23
CA ASP A 19 -9.86 9.62 0.97
C ASP A 19 -10.94 9.88 -0.11
N PRO A 20 -10.88 11.00 -0.82
CA PRO A 20 -11.88 11.35 -1.84
C PRO A 20 -12.03 10.30 -2.95
N ARG A 21 -11.01 9.48 -3.20
CA ARG A 21 -11.00 8.38 -4.17
C ARG A 21 -11.75 7.14 -3.69
N GLY A 22 -12.07 7.11 -2.39
CA GLY A 22 -12.55 5.95 -1.66
C GLY A 22 -11.41 5.18 -0.97
N SER A 23 -11.73 4.41 0.04
CA SER A 23 -10.78 3.65 0.85
C SER A 23 -11.28 2.24 1.11
N THR A 24 -10.45 1.41 1.72
CA THR A 24 -10.82 0.06 2.16
C THR A 24 -11.20 0.01 3.64
N SER A 25 -11.29 1.16 4.29
CA SER A 25 -11.70 1.28 5.69
C SER A 25 -13.22 1.30 5.81
N LEU A 26 -13.73 0.64 6.85
CA LEU A 26 -15.15 0.67 7.21
C LEU A 26 -15.48 1.78 8.21
N GLU A 27 -14.45 2.32 8.88
CA GLU A 27 -14.60 3.32 9.93
C GLU A 27 -13.47 4.34 9.89
N VAL A 28 -13.74 5.53 10.44
CA VAL A 28 -12.75 6.57 10.68
C VAL A 28 -12.43 6.59 12.17
N HIS A 29 -11.41 5.85 12.58
CA HIS A 29 -11.03 5.76 13.99
C HIS A 29 -10.39 7.02 14.58
N CYS A 30 -9.90 7.92 13.75
CA CYS A 30 -9.25 9.16 14.19
C CYS A 30 -10.20 10.35 14.07
N ALA A 31 -10.67 10.88 15.21
CA ALA A 31 -11.56 12.03 15.25
C ALA A 31 -10.99 13.27 14.53
N LYS A 32 -9.66 13.43 14.48
CA LYS A 32 -9.01 14.57 13.82
C LYS A 32 -9.15 14.55 12.29
N ILE A 33 -9.23 13.37 11.68
CA ILE A 33 -9.39 13.26 10.22
C ILE A 33 -10.87 13.13 9.81
N ALA A 34 -11.77 12.84 10.74
CA ALA A 34 -13.20 12.69 10.44
C ALA A 34 -13.80 13.92 9.70
N PRO A 35 -13.46 15.18 10.06
CA PRO A 35 -14.00 16.35 9.38
C PRO A 35 -13.48 16.56 7.95
N LEU A 36 -12.45 15.83 7.51
CA LEU A 36 -11.84 16.03 6.18
C LEU A 36 -12.71 15.52 5.02
N GLY A 37 -13.71 14.69 5.30
CA GLY A 37 -14.64 14.18 4.30
C GLY A 37 -15.35 12.90 4.72
N ASP A 38 -16.30 12.47 3.91
CA ASP A 38 -17.10 11.30 4.17
C ASP A 38 -16.34 10.00 3.87
N LEU A 39 -16.60 8.99 4.70
CA LEU A 39 -16.13 7.63 4.46
C LEU A 39 -16.80 7.06 3.20
N HIS A 40 -16.00 6.48 2.32
CA HIS A 40 -16.51 5.72 1.18
C HIS A 40 -15.75 4.40 1.05
N TYR A 41 -16.44 3.31 1.34
CA TYR A 41 -15.86 1.98 1.19
C TYR A 41 -15.73 1.59 -0.28
N GLY A 42 -14.54 1.12 -0.65
CA GLY A 42 -14.20 0.77 -2.02
C GLY A 42 -13.75 1.98 -2.85
N ARG A 43 -13.29 1.71 -4.06
CA ARG A 43 -12.92 2.74 -5.02
C ARG A 43 -14.17 3.36 -5.63
N LYS A 44 -14.26 4.68 -5.65
CA LYS A 44 -15.38 5.38 -6.31
C LYS A 44 -15.35 5.12 -7.82
N CYS A 45 -16.53 4.90 -8.41
CA CYS A 45 -16.66 4.71 -9.86
C CYS A 45 -16.19 5.95 -10.64
N PHE A 46 -16.54 7.15 -10.15
CA PHE A 46 -16.06 8.42 -10.68
C PHE A 46 -14.95 8.94 -9.79
N GLN A 47 -13.75 9.01 -10.34
CA GLN A 47 -12.60 9.51 -9.59
C GLN A 47 -12.66 11.04 -9.50
N PRO A 48 -12.37 11.61 -8.31
CA PRO A 48 -12.38 13.05 -8.13
C PRO A 48 -11.27 13.72 -8.93
N ALA A 49 -11.47 14.99 -9.27
CA ALA A 49 -10.43 15.80 -9.90
C ALA A 49 -9.18 15.88 -9.03
N GLY A 50 -8.00 15.94 -9.64
CA GLY A 50 -6.73 15.99 -8.92
C GLY A 50 -6.62 17.16 -7.92
N ARG A 51 -7.34 18.28 -8.16
CA ARG A 51 -7.45 19.40 -7.22
C ARG A 51 -8.08 18.96 -5.90
N VAL A 52 -9.19 18.24 -5.93
CA VAL A 52 -9.89 17.73 -4.72
C VAL A 52 -8.99 16.83 -3.90
N ILE A 53 -8.20 15.96 -4.56
CA ILE A 53 -7.25 15.08 -3.90
C ILE A 53 -6.14 15.90 -3.22
N ARG A 54 -5.60 16.91 -3.90
CA ARG A 54 -4.56 17.79 -3.31
C ARG A 54 -5.07 18.55 -2.10
N GLU A 55 -6.23 19.21 -2.22
CA GLU A 55 -6.87 19.97 -1.12
C GLU A 55 -7.11 19.06 0.11
N PHE A 56 -7.58 17.83 -0.11
CA PHE A 56 -7.75 16.85 0.95
C PHE A 56 -6.43 16.52 1.66
N TYR A 57 -5.35 16.25 0.92
CA TYR A 57 -4.06 15.92 1.53
C TYR A 57 -3.35 17.12 2.15
N GLU A 58 -3.58 18.33 1.65
CA GLU A 58 -3.13 19.56 2.31
C GLU A 58 -3.80 19.73 3.66
N ALA A 59 -5.11 19.55 3.74
CA ALA A 59 -5.85 19.56 5.00
C ALA A 59 -5.42 18.42 5.95
N ALA A 60 -5.21 17.21 5.42
CA ALA A 60 -4.76 16.07 6.20
C ALA A 60 -3.40 16.30 6.86
N ARG A 61 -2.44 16.93 6.17
CA ARG A 61 -1.13 17.29 6.76
C ARG A 61 -1.25 18.13 8.01
N GLY A 62 -2.24 19.02 8.09
CA GLY A 62 -2.47 19.86 9.27
C GLY A 62 -2.98 19.12 10.50
N VAL A 63 -3.51 17.90 10.36
CA VAL A 63 -4.14 17.15 11.45
C VAL A 63 -3.48 15.80 11.74
N LEU A 64 -2.66 15.28 10.85
CA LEU A 64 -1.89 14.06 11.08
C LEU A 64 -0.78 14.30 12.11
N LYS A 65 -0.49 13.29 12.92
CA LYS A 65 0.56 13.37 13.95
C LYS A 65 1.97 13.48 13.34
N TYR A 66 2.18 12.88 12.19
CA TYR A 66 3.45 12.86 11.45
C TYR A 66 3.21 13.26 10.00
N GLU A 67 4.27 13.66 9.31
CA GLU A 67 4.20 13.96 7.88
C GLU A 67 3.84 12.71 7.06
N LEU A 68 3.28 12.93 5.87
CA LEU A 68 3.02 11.87 4.89
C LEU A 68 4.33 11.15 4.53
N ARG A 69 4.35 9.83 4.65
CA ARG A 69 5.52 9.04 4.29
C ARG A 69 5.55 8.80 2.78
N THR A 70 6.57 9.30 2.12
CA THR A 70 6.83 9.01 0.70
C THR A 70 8.19 8.35 0.58
N PHE A 71 8.25 7.19 -0.07
CA PHE A 71 9.49 6.44 -0.24
C PHE A 71 10.34 7.03 -1.36
N THR A 72 11.60 7.29 -1.04
CA THR A 72 12.64 7.61 -2.02
C THR A 72 13.08 6.35 -2.78
N PRO A 73 13.81 6.47 -3.90
CA PRO A 73 14.40 5.30 -4.56
C PRO A 73 15.30 4.45 -3.65
N ALA A 74 16.00 5.07 -2.71
CA ALA A 74 16.81 4.36 -1.70
C ALA A 74 15.92 3.59 -0.72
N ASP A 75 14.84 4.21 -0.21
CA ASP A 75 13.86 3.51 0.64
C ASP A 75 13.25 2.30 -0.09
N VAL A 76 12.89 2.46 -1.37
CA VAL A 76 12.35 1.36 -2.19
C VAL A 76 13.33 0.20 -2.28
N SER A 77 14.62 0.48 -2.49
CA SER A 77 15.66 -0.55 -2.53
C SER A 77 15.81 -1.25 -1.18
N THR A 78 15.79 -0.51 -0.09
CA THR A 78 15.86 -1.04 1.28
C THR A 78 14.66 -1.93 1.61
N ILE A 79 13.43 -1.49 1.25
CA ILE A 79 12.20 -2.27 1.40
C ILE A 79 12.30 -3.57 0.59
N ALA A 80 12.77 -3.50 -0.66
CA ALA A 80 12.92 -4.67 -1.53
C ALA A 80 13.90 -5.70 -0.95
N CYS A 81 14.99 -5.27 -0.33
CA CYS A 81 15.90 -6.15 0.39
C CYS A 81 15.20 -6.86 1.56
N GLY A 82 14.47 -6.11 2.40
CA GLY A 82 13.69 -6.69 3.49
C GLY A 82 12.64 -7.70 3.00
N PHE A 83 11.95 -7.40 1.90
CA PHE A 83 10.99 -8.31 1.28
C PHE A 83 11.64 -9.61 0.77
N THR A 84 12.82 -9.49 0.18
CA THR A 84 13.59 -10.65 -0.30
C THR A 84 13.92 -11.60 0.85
N GLU A 85 14.31 -11.06 2.01
CA GLU A 85 14.58 -11.88 3.19
C GLU A 85 13.33 -12.57 3.72
N VAL A 86 12.18 -11.89 3.77
CA VAL A 86 10.90 -12.50 4.16
C VAL A 86 10.53 -13.65 3.21
N VAL A 87 10.63 -13.42 1.90
CA VAL A 87 10.33 -14.46 0.89
C VAL A 87 11.17 -15.70 1.11
N LYS A 88 12.48 -15.53 1.39
CA LYS A 88 13.39 -16.65 1.68
C LYS A 88 13.06 -17.35 2.99
N GLN A 89 12.93 -16.60 4.08
CA GLN A 89 12.72 -17.14 5.44
C GLN A 89 11.39 -17.87 5.58
N ARG A 90 10.34 -17.34 4.94
CA ARG A 90 8.98 -17.89 5.00
C ARG A 90 8.67 -18.83 3.85
N THR A 91 9.59 -19.01 2.91
CA THR A 91 9.38 -19.85 1.71
C THR A 91 8.17 -19.42 0.87
N TYR A 92 7.88 -18.11 0.84
CA TYR A 92 6.79 -17.59 0.02
C TYR A 92 7.13 -17.68 -1.47
N THR A 93 6.13 -17.92 -2.30
CA THR A 93 6.26 -17.79 -3.75
C THR A 93 5.68 -16.45 -4.17
N CYS A 94 6.55 -15.51 -4.54
CA CYS A 94 6.15 -14.20 -5.05
C CYS A 94 6.07 -14.24 -6.57
N TYR A 95 4.90 -13.92 -7.12
CA TYR A 95 4.66 -13.84 -8.57
C TYR A 95 4.93 -12.45 -9.13
N ALA A 96 4.62 -11.39 -8.37
CA ALA A 96 4.88 -10.02 -8.76
C ALA A 96 4.98 -9.13 -7.51
N CYS A 97 5.83 -8.08 -7.60
CA CYS A 97 6.01 -7.08 -6.57
C CYS A 97 6.17 -5.70 -7.21
N ALA A 98 5.43 -4.71 -6.70
CA ALA A 98 5.63 -3.31 -7.04
C ALA A 98 5.65 -2.48 -5.76
N ILE A 99 6.79 -1.88 -5.46
CA ILE A 99 6.97 -0.94 -4.35
C ILE A 99 6.91 0.46 -4.95
N MET A 100 5.82 1.16 -4.63
CA MET A 100 5.53 2.49 -5.13
C MET A 100 5.93 3.53 -4.07
N PRO A 101 6.04 4.82 -4.40
CA PRO A 101 6.40 5.84 -3.41
C PRO A 101 5.45 5.94 -2.22
N ASP A 102 4.20 5.53 -2.37
CA ASP A 102 3.13 5.70 -1.37
C ASP A 102 2.37 4.40 -1.04
N HIS A 103 2.66 3.28 -1.73
CA HIS A 103 2.01 2.00 -1.50
C HIS A 103 2.79 0.82 -2.07
N VAL A 104 2.36 -0.39 -1.73
CA VAL A 104 2.93 -1.64 -2.20
C VAL A 104 1.84 -2.52 -2.80
N HIS A 105 2.18 -3.23 -3.86
CA HIS A 105 1.42 -4.35 -4.39
C HIS A 105 2.27 -5.61 -4.39
N LEU A 106 1.74 -6.71 -3.85
CA LEU A 106 2.36 -8.04 -3.89
C LEU A 106 1.36 -9.07 -4.38
N VAL A 107 1.79 -9.93 -5.29
CA VAL A 107 1.04 -11.12 -5.69
C VAL A 107 1.78 -12.35 -5.19
N LEU A 108 1.19 -13.03 -4.21
CA LEU A 108 1.79 -14.21 -3.57
C LEU A 108 0.92 -15.44 -3.78
N ARG A 109 1.57 -16.58 -4.00
CA ARG A 109 0.90 -17.88 -3.98
C ARG A 109 0.28 -18.12 -2.60
N LYS A 110 -0.88 -18.80 -2.57
CA LYS A 110 -1.46 -19.27 -1.32
C LYS A 110 -0.42 -20.04 -0.49
N HIS A 111 -0.35 -19.71 0.78
CA HIS A 111 0.54 -20.30 1.78
C HIS A 111 -0.28 -20.81 2.97
N HIS A 112 0.37 -21.48 3.95
CA HIS A 112 -0.29 -21.84 5.20
C HIS A 112 -0.52 -20.61 6.11
N ASP A 113 0.35 -19.60 5.99
CA ASP A 113 0.13 -18.32 6.68
C ASP A 113 -1.11 -17.62 6.09
N GLN A 114 -1.88 -16.98 6.96
CA GLN A 114 -2.99 -16.12 6.56
C GLN A 114 -2.48 -14.90 5.79
N ALA A 115 -3.31 -14.34 4.91
CA ALA A 115 -2.94 -13.17 4.11
C ALA A 115 -2.52 -11.97 4.99
N GLU A 116 -3.18 -11.78 6.12
CA GLU A 116 -2.86 -10.76 7.13
C GLU A 116 -1.48 -10.96 7.73
N GLN A 117 -1.16 -12.20 8.10
CA GLN A 117 0.15 -12.56 8.65
C GLN A 117 1.26 -12.34 7.61
N MET A 118 0.97 -12.64 6.33
CA MET A 118 1.90 -12.37 5.25
C MET A 118 2.17 -10.86 5.14
N ILE A 119 1.12 -10.01 5.13
CA ILE A 119 1.28 -8.55 5.10
C ILE A 119 2.13 -8.08 6.29
N GLU A 120 1.82 -8.54 7.50
CA GLU A 120 2.52 -8.16 8.72
C GLU A 120 4.02 -8.51 8.65
N ASN A 121 4.36 -9.72 8.18
CA ASN A 121 5.75 -10.13 8.01
C ASN A 121 6.53 -9.20 7.06
N PHE A 122 5.92 -8.77 5.94
CA PHE A 122 6.54 -7.84 5.01
C PHE A 122 6.65 -6.42 5.59
N GLN A 123 5.62 -5.97 6.29
CA GLN A 123 5.62 -4.67 6.96
C GLN A 123 6.69 -4.61 8.04
N ASP A 124 6.84 -5.64 8.87
CA ASP A 124 7.82 -5.69 9.96
C ASP A 124 9.26 -5.72 9.43
N ALA A 125 9.53 -6.56 8.44
CA ALA A 125 10.86 -6.63 7.84
C ALA A 125 11.27 -5.29 7.21
N SER A 126 10.36 -4.62 6.51
CA SER A 126 10.63 -3.32 5.92
C SER A 126 10.75 -2.20 6.95
N ARG A 127 9.95 -2.22 8.04
CA ARG A 127 10.14 -1.30 9.17
C ARG A 127 11.54 -1.46 9.76
N THR A 128 11.96 -2.69 10.04
CA THR A 128 13.28 -2.99 10.60
C THR A 128 14.40 -2.52 9.67
N ALA A 129 14.29 -2.80 8.37
CA ALA A 129 15.26 -2.38 7.38
C ALA A 129 15.40 -0.85 7.28
N LEU A 130 14.26 -0.12 7.30
CA LEU A 130 14.23 1.34 7.22
C LEU A 130 14.61 2.03 8.53
N GLN A 131 14.39 1.40 9.71
CA GLN A 131 14.76 1.98 11.00
C GLN A 131 16.28 2.03 11.23
N ASN A 132 17.03 1.17 10.58
CA ASN A 132 18.48 1.26 10.55
C ASN A 132 18.98 2.57 9.88
N ASP A 133 18.09 3.33 9.25
CA ASP A 133 18.34 4.60 8.57
C ASP A 133 17.75 5.81 9.34
N SER A 134 17.85 5.82 10.66
CA SER A 134 17.75 6.98 11.60
C SER A 134 16.52 7.93 11.54
N ARG A 135 15.36 7.54 11.01
CA ARG A 135 14.16 8.41 11.00
C ARG A 135 13.20 8.26 12.20
N GLY A 136 13.69 7.70 13.31
CA GLY A 136 12.99 7.72 14.60
C GLY A 136 11.61 7.05 14.61
N GLU A 137 10.70 7.58 15.42
CA GLU A 137 9.35 7.02 15.69
C GLU A 137 8.32 7.22 14.57
N HIS A 138 8.72 7.74 13.40
CA HIS A 138 7.79 8.00 12.30
C HIS A 138 7.21 6.69 11.73
N PRO A 139 5.88 6.51 11.71
CA PRO A 139 5.29 5.30 11.15
C PRO A 139 5.65 5.11 9.67
N VAL A 140 6.01 3.90 9.30
CA VAL A 140 6.29 3.56 7.90
C VAL A 140 4.99 3.29 7.15
N TRP A 141 4.11 2.49 7.73
CA TRP A 141 2.87 2.02 7.11
C TRP A 141 1.61 2.65 7.70
N GLY A 142 0.60 2.83 6.87
CA GLY A 142 -0.66 3.49 7.22
C GLY A 142 -1.70 2.57 7.87
N GLY A 143 -1.51 1.26 7.83
CA GLY A 143 -2.48 0.31 8.39
C GLY A 143 -2.22 -1.14 8.01
N PRO A 144 -3.16 -2.03 8.34
CA PRO A 144 -2.99 -3.48 8.20
C PRO A 144 -2.97 -3.96 6.74
N GLY A 145 -3.33 -3.10 5.80
CA GLY A 145 -3.37 -3.44 4.39
C GLY A 145 -4.68 -4.10 3.94
N TRP A 146 -4.71 -4.46 2.67
CA TRP A 146 -5.84 -5.00 1.97
C TRP A 146 -5.45 -6.28 1.23
N LYS A 147 -6.39 -7.23 1.13
CA LYS A 147 -6.21 -8.48 0.41
C LYS A 147 -7.32 -8.72 -0.61
N VAL A 148 -6.95 -9.22 -1.77
CA VAL A 148 -7.86 -9.72 -2.79
C VAL A 148 -7.53 -11.19 -3.03
N PHE A 149 -8.54 -12.04 -2.99
CA PHE A 149 -8.40 -13.46 -3.25
C PHE A 149 -8.41 -13.73 -4.76
N LEU A 150 -7.40 -14.44 -5.25
CA LEU A 150 -7.28 -14.85 -6.64
C LEU A 150 -7.55 -16.35 -6.75
N ASN A 151 -8.61 -16.70 -7.49
CA ASN A 151 -9.12 -18.05 -7.51
C ASN A 151 -8.76 -18.81 -8.78
N THR A 152 -8.50 -18.10 -9.88
CA THR A 152 -8.22 -18.69 -11.20
C THR A 152 -6.84 -18.26 -11.72
N ARG A 153 -6.32 -19.01 -12.70
CA ARG A 153 -5.09 -18.63 -13.40
C ARG A 153 -5.22 -17.27 -14.09
N ASP A 154 -6.40 -16.99 -14.65
CA ASP A 154 -6.66 -15.74 -15.35
C ASP A 154 -6.67 -14.56 -14.39
N ASP A 155 -7.23 -14.72 -13.17
CA ASP A 155 -7.15 -13.69 -12.13
C ASP A 155 -5.69 -13.39 -11.76
N ILE A 156 -4.89 -14.44 -11.57
CA ILE A 156 -3.48 -14.32 -11.24
C ILE A 156 -2.72 -13.62 -12.36
N SER A 157 -2.85 -14.07 -13.60
CA SER A 157 -2.14 -13.48 -14.76
C SER A 157 -2.50 -12.01 -14.97
N ARG A 158 -3.79 -11.65 -14.90
CA ARG A 158 -4.25 -10.26 -15.01
C ARG A 158 -3.70 -9.39 -13.88
N THR A 159 -3.65 -9.94 -12.66
CA THR A 159 -3.15 -9.21 -11.49
C THR A 159 -1.64 -9.02 -11.56
N ILE A 160 -0.88 -10.03 -11.97
CA ILE A 160 0.57 -9.91 -12.22
C ILE A 160 0.83 -8.78 -13.21
N HIS A 161 0.17 -8.82 -14.38
CA HIS A 161 0.32 -7.78 -15.40
C HIS A 161 -0.04 -6.38 -14.86
N TYR A 162 -1.13 -6.28 -14.10
CA TYR A 162 -1.52 -5.02 -13.45
C TYR A 162 -0.42 -4.50 -12.51
N VAL A 163 0.15 -5.36 -11.66
CA VAL A 163 1.20 -4.99 -10.70
C VAL A 163 2.47 -4.55 -11.41
N GLU A 164 2.90 -5.28 -12.44
CA GLU A 164 4.09 -4.94 -13.24
C GLU A 164 3.95 -3.62 -14.00
N GLN A 165 2.73 -3.25 -14.39
CA GLN A 165 2.47 -1.99 -15.11
C GLN A 165 2.44 -0.76 -14.17
N ASN A 166 2.29 -0.92 -12.86
CA ASN A 166 2.21 0.21 -11.93
C ASN A 166 3.47 1.11 -11.97
N PRO A 167 4.70 0.59 -11.85
CA PRO A 167 5.90 1.42 -11.93
C PRO A 167 6.05 2.13 -13.29
N VAL A 168 5.64 1.47 -14.37
CA VAL A 168 5.73 2.01 -15.74
C VAL A 168 4.80 3.22 -15.92
N LYS A 169 3.59 3.14 -15.41
CA LYS A 169 2.61 4.23 -15.49
C LYS A 169 3.06 5.49 -14.74
N MET A 170 3.78 5.33 -13.63
CA MET A 170 4.31 6.46 -12.87
C MET A 170 5.54 7.11 -13.50
N ARG A 171 6.28 6.40 -14.36
CA ARG A 171 7.46 6.93 -15.07
C ARG A 171 7.11 7.78 -16.29
N LYS A 172 5.88 7.76 -16.76
CA LYS A 172 5.44 8.66 -17.82
C LYS A 172 5.32 10.05 -17.22
N PRO A 173 6.08 11.06 -17.71
CA PRO A 173 5.80 12.43 -17.35
C PRO A 173 4.33 12.69 -17.70
N VAL A 174 3.65 13.35 -16.78
CA VAL A 174 2.28 13.84 -17.04
C VAL A 174 2.41 14.70 -18.28
N GLN A 175 2.04 14.17 -19.45
CA GLN A 175 1.87 14.99 -20.63
C GLN A 175 0.69 15.91 -20.33
N ALA A 176 1.01 17.20 -20.32
CA ALA A 176 0.07 18.28 -20.12
C ALA A 176 -1.09 18.22 -21.13
#